data_e57e4067dd3706014677663625034189
#
_entry.id   e57e4067dd3706014677663625034189
#
_cell.length_a   1.000
_cell.length_b   1.000
_cell.length_c   1.000
_cell.angle_alpha   90.00
_cell.angle_beta   90.00
_cell.angle_gamma   90.00
#
_symmetry.space_group_name_H-M   'P 1'
#
loop_
_entity.id
_entity.type
_entity.pdbx_description
1 polymer ?
#
loop_
_entity_poly.entity_id
_entity_poly.type
_entity_poly.pdbx_seq_one_letter_code
_entity_poly.pdbx_strand_id
1 'polypeptide(L)'
;MQPAMAWKGANEMVKKLLALVLATALISTLFTPLIALASGDNIGGRETYSLQAVSEGALGDTVTFNSISITDSDYAWYKETTGEDLPSGTITEEANYVGARIVGEKQGTQNVWNGNTIEAVDGEFYYIRLYAHNNNPDGYNAVAKDTKVAFNIPQETATSIRVNGYITSSSAYPSEYVDYVDFVAEQPFHLEYIYGSALLENNGIGADGGVTLSDDIVASESSGVLIGYDELDGKVPGGYEYANYVTVMVKVVYHYSFTLDTQVRSVGSEDDSWQKESAAEIGDTVELQIIYENTDDFTQKDVIVRSVLPENLEYVAGTTMLYNTNHPDGLLLDTDAVVDNGINIGAYTAGSNAYVRFTARVVNKNLAWGSNTLVNWGRASVGETVQQTYAGIAVQNNAPFFIIIIILLVVAILSGGATLVLRLKIYRHKQHHK
;
A
#
# COMPACT_ATOMS: atom_id res chain seq x y z
N MET A 1 5.98 -26.32 66.23
CA MET A 1 5.38 -27.19 65.22
C MET A 1 4.50 -26.33 64.36
N GLN A 2 4.87 -26.11 63.17
CA GLN A 2 4.26 -25.81 61.89
C GLN A 2 5.08 -24.79 61.08
N PRO A 3 5.87 -25.28 60.13
CA PRO A 3 6.12 -24.52 58.91
C PRO A 3 5.90 -25.38 57.64
N ALA A 4 5.00 -26.39 57.64
CA ALA A 4 4.88 -27.29 56.50
C ALA A 4 3.72 -26.95 55.51
N MET A 5 2.83 -26.01 55.86
CA MET A 5 1.70 -25.68 55.01
C MET A 5 2.00 -24.56 54.00
N ALA A 6 2.83 -23.58 54.36
CA ALA A 6 3.22 -22.50 53.45
C ALA A 6 4.08 -22.98 52.27
N TRP A 7 4.88 -24.00 52.48
CA TRP A 7 5.76 -24.58 51.46
C TRP A 7 5.02 -25.42 50.39
N LYS A 8 3.90 -26.04 50.75
CA LYS A 8 3.09 -26.79 49.77
C LYS A 8 2.34 -25.89 48.79
N GLY A 9 1.87 -24.75 49.25
CA GLY A 9 1.17 -23.78 48.37
C GLY A 9 2.13 -23.13 47.38
N ALA A 10 3.29 -22.69 47.80
CA ALA A 10 4.32 -22.14 46.93
C ALA A 10 4.78 -23.13 45.85
N ASN A 11 4.94 -24.40 46.19
CA ASN A 11 5.35 -25.46 45.26
C ASN A 11 4.27 -25.80 44.23
N GLU A 12 3.00 -25.72 44.59
CA GLU A 12 1.85 -25.90 43.65
C GLU A 12 1.68 -24.71 42.74
N MET A 13 1.91 -23.47 43.22
CA MET A 13 1.85 -22.26 42.43
C MET A 13 3.01 -22.20 41.42
N VAL A 14 4.22 -22.56 41.84
CA VAL A 14 5.39 -22.67 40.96
C VAL A 14 5.20 -23.75 39.90
N LYS A 15 4.58 -24.90 40.23
CA LYS A 15 4.26 -25.96 39.26
C LYS A 15 3.19 -25.50 38.27
N LYS A 16 2.21 -24.69 38.69
CA LYS A 16 1.22 -24.10 37.81
C LYS A 16 1.85 -23.05 36.88
N LEU A 17 2.78 -22.21 37.40
CA LEU A 17 3.59 -21.31 36.60
C LEU A 17 4.45 -22.05 35.57
N LEU A 18 5.04 -23.19 35.96
CA LEU A 18 5.83 -24.06 35.08
C LEU A 18 4.99 -24.68 33.96
N ALA A 19 3.78 -25.17 34.26
CA ALA A 19 2.87 -25.68 33.26
C ALA A 19 2.43 -24.56 32.29
N LEU A 20 2.31 -23.35 32.79
CA LEU A 20 1.95 -22.16 32.05
C LEU A 20 3.05 -21.76 31.05
N VAL A 21 4.30 -21.76 31.48
CA VAL A 21 5.45 -21.38 30.64
C VAL A 21 5.77 -22.49 29.60
N LEU A 22 5.51 -23.77 29.91
CA LEU A 22 5.66 -24.89 28.98
C LEU A 22 4.58 -24.88 27.88
N ALA A 23 3.37 -24.42 28.16
CA ALA A 23 2.32 -24.28 27.14
C ALA A 23 2.65 -23.22 26.12
N THR A 24 3.26 -22.09 26.54
CA THR A 24 3.70 -21.02 25.59
C THR A 24 4.88 -21.48 24.72
N ALA A 25 5.74 -22.39 25.18
CA ALA A 25 6.83 -22.96 24.40
C ALA A 25 6.35 -23.85 23.23
N LEU A 26 5.14 -24.39 23.28
CA LEU A 26 4.58 -25.25 22.22
C LEU A 26 3.97 -24.41 21.06
N ILE A 27 3.55 -23.18 21.30
CA ILE A 27 3.08 -22.25 20.25
C ILE A 27 4.25 -21.59 19.52
N SER A 28 5.42 -21.46 20.18
CA SER A 28 6.62 -20.86 19.61
C SER A 28 7.24 -21.66 18.45
N THR A 29 6.75 -22.86 18.13
CA THR A 29 7.22 -23.63 16.98
C THR A 29 6.64 -23.17 15.64
N LEU A 30 5.59 -22.35 15.67
CA LEU A 30 5.02 -21.71 14.46
C LEU A 30 5.36 -20.22 14.36
N PHE A 31 5.69 -19.58 15.48
CA PHE A 31 6.02 -18.16 15.52
C PHE A 31 7.36 -17.96 16.24
N THR A 32 8.29 -17.40 15.54
CA THR A 32 9.69 -17.19 15.84
C THR A 32 10.00 -16.38 17.09
N PRO A 33 11.26 -16.46 17.61
CA PRO A 33 11.64 -15.84 18.87
C PRO A 33 11.44 -14.32 18.82
N LEU A 34 10.74 -13.83 19.83
CA LEU A 34 10.70 -12.42 20.16
C LEU A 34 12.11 -12.02 20.56
N ILE A 35 12.73 -11.13 19.82
CA ILE A 35 13.91 -10.44 20.32
C ILE A 35 13.41 -9.37 21.30
N ALA A 36 14.16 -9.17 22.36
CA ALA A 36 13.92 -8.14 23.34
C ALA A 36 13.49 -6.84 22.63
N LEU A 37 12.25 -6.43 22.87
CA LEU A 37 11.81 -5.12 22.47
C LEU A 37 12.77 -4.12 23.09
N ALA A 38 13.38 -3.26 22.28
CA ALA A 38 14.19 -2.18 22.81
C ALA A 38 13.33 -1.43 23.83
N SER A 39 13.92 -1.04 24.95
CA SER A 39 13.23 -0.33 26.03
C SER A 39 12.54 0.92 25.45
N GLY A 40 11.27 0.77 25.10
CA GLY A 40 10.45 1.89 24.67
C GLY A 40 10.03 2.73 25.87
N ASP A 41 9.75 3.98 25.63
CA ASP A 41 9.19 4.85 26.65
C ASP A 41 7.83 4.29 27.08
N ASN A 42 7.70 3.97 28.37
CA ASN A 42 6.45 3.53 28.96
C ASN A 42 5.42 4.68 28.86
N ILE A 43 4.60 4.63 27.79
CA ILE A 43 3.58 5.67 27.57
C ILE A 43 2.55 5.57 28.69
N GLY A 44 2.37 6.68 29.42
CA GLY A 44 1.41 6.78 30.51
C GLY A 44 1.99 6.49 31.89
N GLY A 45 3.28 6.14 32.03
CA GLY A 45 3.97 5.99 33.33
C GLY A 45 3.30 4.96 34.24
N ARG A 46 2.71 3.88 33.66
CA ARG A 46 2.05 2.83 34.42
C ARG A 46 3.05 2.03 35.26
N GLU A 47 2.59 1.51 36.36
CA GLU A 47 3.37 0.65 37.22
C GLU A 47 3.71 -0.68 36.52
N THR A 48 4.96 -1.10 36.60
CA THR A 48 5.44 -2.42 36.14
C THR A 48 5.91 -3.23 37.33
N TYR A 49 5.81 -4.56 37.22
CA TYR A 49 6.15 -5.51 38.27
C TYR A 49 7.20 -6.50 37.76
N SER A 50 8.11 -6.91 38.61
CA SER A 50 8.99 -8.04 38.31
C SER A 50 8.20 -9.34 38.21
N LEU A 51 8.69 -10.32 37.45
CA LEU A 51 8.09 -11.64 37.35
C LEU A 51 8.01 -12.33 38.74
N GLN A 52 9.04 -12.16 39.54
CA GLN A 52 9.08 -12.65 40.92
C GLN A 52 7.95 -12.02 41.75
N ALA A 53 7.81 -10.68 41.73
CA ALA A 53 6.80 -10.01 42.53
C ALA A 53 5.37 -10.46 42.16
N VAL A 54 5.07 -10.60 40.85
CA VAL A 54 3.77 -11.13 40.38
C VAL A 54 3.55 -12.53 40.90
N SER A 55 4.56 -13.40 40.81
CA SER A 55 4.50 -14.79 41.29
C SER A 55 4.31 -14.90 42.80
N GLU A 56 4.83 -13.95 43.56
CA GLU A 56 4.68 -13.86 45.02
C GLU A 56 3.37 -13.16 45.45
N GLY A 57 2.50 -12.76 44.48
CA GLY A 57 1.17 -12.25 44.75
C GLY A 57 1.09 -10.73 44.90
N ALA A 58 2.03 -9.99 44.33
CA ALA A 58 2.04 -8.52 44.39
C ALA A 58 0.77 -7.88 43.81
N LEU A 59 0.11 -8.54 42.86
CA LEU A 59 -1.12 -8.04 42.25
C LEU A 59 -2.37 -8.27 43.11
N GLY A 60 -2.38 -9.22 44.02
CA GLY A 60 -3.58 -9.61 44.75
C GLY A 60 -4.73 -9.92 43.79
N ASP A 61 -5.89 -9.27 43.98
CA ASP A 61 -7.07 -9.40 43.12
C ASP A 61 -7.04 -8.45 41.89
N THR A 62 -5.95 -7.67 41.72
CA THR A 62 -5.87 -6.66 40.66
C THR A 62 -5.68 -7.31 39.29
N VAL A 63 -6.55 -6.97 38.34
CA VAL A 63 -6.37 -7.25 36.93
C VAL A 63 -5.57 -6.12 36.29
N THR A 64 -4.48 -6.44 35.61
CA THR A 64 -3.65 -5.47 34.88
C THR A 64 -3.12 -6.11 33.61
N PHE A 65 -2.91 -5.30 32.56
CA PHE A 65 -2.37 -5.79 31.29
C PHE A 65 -0.94 -5.36 31.08
N ASN A 66 -0.12 -6.26 30.52
CA ASN A 66 1.23 -6.00 30.01
C ASN A 66 2.09 -5.19 30.99
N SER A 67 2.08 -5.57 32.25
CA SER A 67 2.73 -4.83 33.33
C SER A 67 3.94 -5.60 33.92
N ILE A 68 4.39 -6.68 33.26
CA ILE A 68 5.59 -7.41 33.69
C ILE A 68 6.82 -6.82 32.99
N SER A 69 7.84 -6.51 33.80
CA SER A 69 9.18 -6.14 33.36
C SER A 69 10.18 -7.10 34.00
N ILE A 70 10.84 -7.91 33.16
CA ILE A 70 11.77 -8.97 33.60
C ILE A 70 13.18 -8.40 33.71
N THR A 71 13.76 -8.52 34.89
CA THR A 71 15.10 -8.03 35.20
C THR A 71 16.09 -9.19 35.35
N ASP A 72 17.38 -8.88 35.47
CA ASP A 72 18.43 -9.89 35.74
C ASP A 72 18.15 -10.67 37.04
N SER A 73 17.52 -10.06 38.03
CA SER A 73 17.12 -10.71 39.27
C SER A 73 16.00 -11.73 39.05
N ASP A 74 15.08 -11.48 38.11
CA ASP A 74 14.02 -12.43 37.79
C ASP A 74 14.58 -13.69 37.09
N TYR A 75 15.58 -13.52 36.21
CA TYR A 75 16.28 -14.68 35.61
C TYR A 75 16.95 -15.54 36.67
N ALA A 76 17.66 -14.94 37.64
CA ALA A 76 18.30 -15.66 38.72
C ALA A 76 17.27 -16.35 39.62
N TRP A 77 16.22 -15.65 40.02
CA TRP A 77 15.13 -16.19 40.83
C TRP A 77 14.41 -17.37 40.15
N TYR A 78 14.08 -17.22 38.85
CA TYR A 78 13.40 -18.23 38.06
C TYR A 78 14.25 -19.53 38.03
N LYS A 79 15.54 -19.39 37.71
CA LYS A 79 16.47 -20.52 37.67
C LYS A 79 16.64 -21.19 39.04
N GLU A 80 16.73 -20.39 40.11
CA GLU A 80 16.83 -20.94 41.47
C GLU A 80 15.56 -21.71 41.88
N THR A 81 14.40 -21.16 41.48
CA THR A 81 13.10 -21.72 41.89
C THR A 81 12.69 -22.92 41.06
N THR A 82 12.97 -22.95 39.77
CA THR A 82 12.52 -23.98 38.82
C THR A 82 13.61 -24.99 38.45
N GLY A 83 14.88 -24.59 38.56
CA GLY A 83 16.04 -25.33 38.06
C GLY A 83 16.29 -25.13 36.54
N GLU A 84 15.47 -24.30 35.88
CA GLU A 84 15.51 -24.06 34.43
C GLU A 84 15.77 -22.60 34.11
N ASP A 85 16.30 -22.33 32.93
CA ASP A 85 16.39 -20.97 32.42
C ASP A 85 15.02 -20.51 31.91
N LEU A 86 14.75 -19.19 31.95
CA LEU A 86 13.55 -18.64 31.36
C LEU A 86 13.47 -19.02 29.86
N PRO A 87 12.30 -19.47 29.38
CA PRO A 87 12.15 -19.89 28.00
C PRO A 87 12.63 -18.85 27.00
N SER A 88 13.32 -19.29 25.96
CA SER A 88 13.70 -18.46 24.85
C SER A 88 12.46 -17.84 24.19
N GLY A 89 12.46 -16.52 24.02
CA GLY A 89 11.34 -15.79 23.43
C GLY A 89 10.34 -15.23 24.45
N THR A 90 10.61 -15.37 25.75
CA THR A 90 9.83 -14.65 26.78
C THR A 90 9.91 -13.14 26.55
N ILE A 91 8.76 -12.46 26.53
CA ILE A 91 8.69 -11.00 26.47
C ILE A 91 9.21 -10.45 27.79
N THR A 92 10.31 -9.70 27.72
CA THR A 92 10.98 -9.18 28.94
C THR A 92 10.46 -7.82 29.38
N GLU A 93 9.89 -7.07 28.48
CA GLU A 93 9.27 -5.76 28.73
C GLU A 93 7.89 -5.72 28.09
N GLU A 94 6.87 -6.12 28.84
CA GLU A 94 5.51 -6.21 28.32
C GLU A 94 4.87 -4.85 28.10
N ALA A 95 5.43 -3.78 28.65
CA ALA A 95 4.95 -2.43 28.40
C ALA A 95 5.09 -2.02 26.92
N ASN A 96 6.06 -2.61 26.23
CA ASN A 96 6.26 -2.47 24.78
C ASN A 96 5.55 -3.62 24.04
N TYR A 97 4.26 -3.49 23.83
CA TYR A 97 3.43 -4.56 23.32
C TYR A 97 2.94 -4.35 21.88
N VAL A 98 3.20 -3.17 21.30
CA VAL A 98 2.92 -2.89 19.90
C VAL A 98 4.23 -2.90 19.11
N GLY A 99 4.27 -3.66 18.04
CA GLY A 99 5.44 -3.72 17.15
C GLY A 99 5.02 -4.04 15.72
N ALA A 100 5.91 -3.78 14.77
CA ALA A 100 5.66 -4.06 13.36
C ALA A 100 6.79 -4.87 12.74
N ARG A 101 6.48 -5.54 11.62
CA ARG A 101 7.46 -6.24 10.77
C ARG A 101 6.98 -6.30 9.33
N ILE A 102 7.92 -6.41 8.38
CA ILE A 102 7.62 -6.62 6.96
C ILE A 102 7.02 -8.03 6.75
N VAL A 103 5.99 -8.11 5.90
CA VAL A 103 5.36 -9.38 5.51
C VAL A 103 6.34 -10.19 4.65
N GLY A 104 6.52 -11.47 4.99
CA GLY A 104 7.38 -12.37 4.21
C GLY A 104 8.86 -12.37 4.60
N GLU A 105 9.29 -11.61 5.58
CA GLU A 105 10.60 -11.78 6.19
C GLU A 105 10.72 -13.21 6.75
N LYS A 106 11.71 -13.93 6.25
CA LYS A 106 11.89 -15.35 6.57
C LYS A 106 12.30 -15.53 8.02
N GLN A 107 11.68 -16.52 8.66
CA GLN A 107 12.13 -17.05 9.93
C GLN A 107 13.63 -17.38 9.88
N GLY A 108 14.38 -16.92 10.88
CA GLY A 108 15.79 -17.27 11.06
C GLY A 108 16.78 -16.14 10.87
N THR A 109 16.41 -15.06 10.22
CA THR A 109 17.16 -13.80 10.22
C THR A 109 16.33 -12.73 10.89
N GLN A 110 16.37 -12.72 12.22
CA GLN A 110 15.74 -11.69 13.05
C GLN A 110 14.26 -11.42 12.72
N ASN A 111 13.39 -12.33 13.14
CA ASN A 111 11.95 -12.06 13.24
C ASN A 111 11.70 -11.10 14.39
N VAL A 112 12.22 -9.92 14.24
CA VAL A 112 12.12 -8.87 15.23
C VAL A 112 10.80 -8.16 14.95
N TRP A 113 9.91 -8.24 15.91
CA TRP A 113 8.89 -7.21 16.01
C TRP A 113 9.61 -5.96 16.48
N ASN A 114 9.86 -5.04 15.55
CA ASN A 114 10.43 -3.76 15.90
C ASN A 114 9.39 -3.00 16.74
N GLY A 115 9.65 -2.90 18.02
CA GLY A 115 8.94 -1.96 18.87
C GLY A 115 9.38 -0.55 18.54
N ASN A 116 8.53 0.42 18.75
CA ASN A 116 8.74 1.85 18.69
C ASN A 116 9.10 2.45 17.32
N THR A 117 9.96 1.85 16.48
CA THR A 117 10.33 2.44 15.20
C THR A 117 10.65 1.37 14.16
N ILE A 118 10.11 1.53 12.93
CA ILE A 118 10.39 0.71 11.77
C ILE A 118 10.53 1.57 10.53
N GLU A 119 11.46 1.22 9.64
CA GLU A 119 11.60 1.85 8.34
C GLU A 119 10.37 1.51 7.47
N ALA A 120 9.72 2.53 6.92
CA ALA A 120 8.63 2.39 5.98
C ALA A 120 9.21 2.34 4.55
N VAL A 121 8.96 1.24 3.82
CA VAL A 121 9.45 1.03 2.46
C VAL A 121 8.28 1.03 1.49
N ASP A 122 8.38 1.80 0.40
CA ASP A 122 7.31 1.96 -0.59
C ASP A 122 6.85 0.63 -1.18
N GLY A 123 5.54 0.42 -1.21
CA GLY A 123 4.90 -0.77 -1.74
C GLY A 123 4.92 -2.00 -0.82
N GLU A 124 5.70 -1.98 0.28
CA GLU A 124 5.81 -3.11 1.20
C GLU A 124 4.61 -3.21 2.14
N PHE A 125 4.29 -4.44 2.50
CA PHE A 125 3.26 -4.76 3.48
C PHE A 125 3.89 -5.04 4.84
N TYR A 126 3.22 -4.58 5.89
CA TYR A 126 3.64 -4.75 7.28
C TYR A 126 2.55 -5.37 8.11
N TYR A 127 2.91 -6.33 8.97
CA TYR A 127 2.09 -6.70 10.10
C TYR A 127 2.37 -5.75 11.25
N ILE A 128 1.31 -5.27 11.89
CA ILE A 128 1.35 -4.57 13.19
C ILE A 128 0.71 -5.50 14.20
N ARG A 129 1.44 -5.82 15.27
CA ARG A 129 0.98 -6.75 16.31
C ARG A 129 0.82 -6.01 17.63
N LEU A 130 -0.25 -6.33 18.33
CA LEU A 130 -0.52 -6.00 19.72
C LEU A 130 -0.56 -7.27 20.53
N TYR A 131 0.21 -7.32 21.64
CA TYR A 131 0.15 -8.38 22.64
C TYR A 131 -0.73 -7.94 23.78
N ALA A 132 -1.66 -8.79 24.25
CA ALA A 132 -2.54 -8.51 25.38
C ALA A 132 -2.48 -9.68 26.40
N HIS A 133 -1.83 -9.42 27.52
CA HIS A 133 -1.63 -10.38 28.59
C HIS A 133 -2.17 -9.80 29.90
N ASN A 134 -3.20 -10.45 30.47
CA ASN A 134 -3.64 -10.17 31.83
C ASN A 134 -2.63 -10.82 32.80
N ASN A 135 -1.88 -9.98 33.51
CA ASN A 135 -0.75 -10.42 34.34
C ASN A 135 -1.13 -11.10 35.65
N ASN A 136 -2.41 -11.07 36.04
CA ASN A 136 -2.81 -11.74 37.28
C ASN A 136 -2.66 -13.27 37.11
N PRO A 137 -1.93 -13.97 38.03
CA PRO A 137 -1.63 -15.38 37.85
C PRO A 137 -2.79 -16.34 38.20
N ASP A 138 -3.93 -15.83 38.68
CA ASP A 138 -5.02 -16.64 39.21
C ASP A 138 -5.99 -17.21 38.15
N GLY A 139 -5.62 -17.09 36.86
CA GLY A 139 -6.36 -17.70 35.77
C GLY A 139 -7.82 -17.23 35.69
N TYR A 140 -8.73 -18.19 35.68
CA TYR A 140 -10.18 -17.92 35.65
C TYR A 140 -10.73 -17.29 36.94
N ASN A 141 -9.96 -17.15 38.01
CA ASN A 141 -10.37 -16.39 39.19
C ASN A 141 -10.11 -14.89 39.04
N ALA A 142 -9.28 -14.48 38.07
CA ALA A 142 -8.90 -13.11 37.82
C ALA A 142 -9.17 -12.74 36.34
N VAL A 143 -10.41 -12.87 35.92
CA VAL A 143 -10.81 -12.61 34.52
C VAL A 143 -11.00 -11.13 34.27
N ALA A 144 -10.27 -10.57 33.30
CA ALA A 144 -10.54 -9.26 32.74
C ALA A 144 -11.89 -9.30 31.99
N LYS A 145 -12.66 -8.20 32.05
CA LYS A 145 -14.01 -8.10 31.48
C LYS A 145 -14.08 -6.94 30.49
N ASP A 146 -14.98 -7.10 29.52
CA ASP A 146 -15.21 -6.10 28.46
C ASP A 146 -13.90 -5.67 27.80
N THR A 147 -12.95 -6.63 27.66
CA THR A 147 -11.63 -6.35 27.11
C THR A 147 -11.73 -6.12 25.61
N LYS A 148 -11.24 -4.96 25.16
CA LYS A 148 -11.20 -4.58 23.76
C LYS A 148 -9.81 -4.17 23.36
N VAL A 149 -9.54 -4.28 22.07
CA VAL A 149 -8.32 -3.77 21.45
C VAL A 149 -8.66 -2.89 20.24
N ALA A 150 -7.81 -1.90 19.98
CA ALA A 150 -7.93 -1.02 18.83
C ALA A 150 -6.56 -0.60 18.33
N PHE A 151 -6.48 -0.23 17.05
CA PHE A 151 -5.34 0.46 16.47
C PHE A 151 -5.80 1.82 15.91
N ASN A 152 -5.07 2.89 16.23
CA ASN A 152 -5.22 4.14 15.52
C ASN A 152 -4.19 4.20 14.41
N ILE A 153 -4.64 4.05 13.16
CA ILE A 153 -3.83 4.17 11.95
C ILE A 153 -4.17 5.51 11.31
N PRO A 154 -3.29 6.55 11.45
CA PRO A 154 -3.54 7.86 10.88
C PRO A 154 -3.65 7.81 9.35
N GLN A 155 -4.54 8.63 8.79
CA GLN A 155 -4.77 8.73 7.34
C GLN A 155 -3.99 9.90 6.72
N GLU A 156 -3.09 10.50 7.46
CA GLU A 156 -2.25 11.60 7.00
C GLU A 156 -1.07 11.10 6.17
N THR A 157 -0.50 12.02 5.38
CA THR A 157 0.76 11.82 4.68
C THR A 157 1.86 12.54 5.43
N ALA A 158 2.89 11.81 5.86
CA ALA A 158 4.02 12.35 6.63
C ALA A 158 5.29 11.50 6.42
N THR A 159 6.43 11.98 6.86
CA THR A 159 7.69 11.21 6.91
C THR A 159 7.82 10.35 8.17
N SER A 160 6.91 10.54 9.14
CA SER A 160 6.80 9.72 10.34
C SER A 160 5.32 9.59 10.72
N ILE A 161 4.84 8.36 10.84
CA ILE A 161 3.45 8.03 11.19
C ILE A 161 3.47 7.11 12.39
N ARG A 162 2.83 7.55 13.49
CA ARG A 162 2.68 6.76 14.70
C ARG A 162 1.38 5.97 14.66
N VAL A 163 1.48 4.66 14.81
CA VAL A 163 0.34 3.77 15.01
C VAL A 163 0.26 3.40 16.49
N ASN A 164 -0.81 3.84 17.16
CA ASN A 164 -1.08 3.47 18.54
C ASN A 164 -1.94 2.21 18.60
N GLY A 165 -1.60 1.30 19.53
CA GLY A 165 -2.41 0.16 19.91
C GLY A 165 -2.96 0.34 21.31
N TYR A 166 -4.25 0.09 21.48
CA TYR A 166 -4.97 0.28 22.74
C TYR A 166 -5.50 -1.05 23.25
N ILE A 167 -5.40 -1.24 24.58
CA ILE A 167 -6.13 -2.28 25.31
C ILE A 167 -7.02 -1.57 26.32
N THR A 168 -8.31 -1.88 26.35
CA THR A 168 -9.24 -1.36 27.35
C THR A 168 -9.95 -2.49 28.05
N SER A 169 -10.24 -2.37 29.35
CA SER A 169 -11.03 -3.34 30.10
C SER A 169 -11.73 -2.67 31.28
N SER A 170 -13.01 -3.01 31.48
CA SER A 170 -13.83 -2.44 32.54
C SER A 170 -13.40 -2.89 33.94
N SER A 171 -12.63 -3.96 34.07
CA SER A 171 -12.20 -4.54 35.33
C SER A 171 -10.71 -4.44 35.59
N ALA A 172 -9.94 -3.88 34.65
CA ALA A 172 -8.49 -3.70 34.80
C ALA A 172 -8.13 -2.34 35.44
N TYR A 173 -6.93 -2.29 36.03
CA TYR A 173 -6.35 -1.06 36.52
C TYR A 173 -4.90 -0.93 36.02
N PRO A 174 -4.60 0.15 35.26
CA PRO A 174 -5.55 1.13 34.69
C PRO A 174 -6.58 0.47 33.76
N SER A 175 -7.67 1.18 33.44
CA SER A 175 -8.71 0.66 32.53
C SER A 175 -8.35 0.79 31.05
N GLU A 176 -7.30 1.54 30.72
CA GLU A 176 -6.77 1.76 29.38
C GLU A 176 -5.25 1.70 29.37
N TYR A 177 -4.72 1.04 28.34
CA TYR A 177 -3.30 0.90 28.05
C TYR A 177 -3.06 1.35 26.62
N VAL A 178 -1.97 2.07 26.40
CA VAL A 178 -1.53 2.52 25.08
C VAL A 178 -0.04 2.24 24.89
N ASP A 179 0.29 1.77 23.69
CA ASP A 179 1.66 1.63 23.20
C ASP A 179 1.67 1.89 21.68
N TYR A 180 2.83 2.01 21.05
CA TYR A 180 2.92 2.46 19.66
C TYR A 180 4.07 1.83 18.88
N VAL A 181 3.97 1.99 17.55
CA VAL A 181 5.08 1.86 16.62
C VAL A 181 5.10 3.05 15.67
N ASP A 182 6.28 3.65 15.46
CA ASP A 182 6.51 4.73 14.51
C ASP A 182 7.04 4.14 13.19
N PHE A 183 6.31 4.34 12.11
CA PHE A 183 6.79 4.13 10.76
C PHE A 183 7.54 5.40 10.33
N VAL A 184 8.76 5.25 9.83
CA VAL A 184 9.60 6.40 9.42
C VAL A 184 10.20 6.18 8.04
N ALA A 185 10.26 7.24 7.24
CA ALA A 185 10.90 7.25 5.93
C ALA A 185 11.51 8.62 5.63
N GLU A 186 12.39 8.69 4.65
CA GLU A 186 12.90 9.97 4.14
C GLU A 186 11.84 10.70 3.29
N GLN A 187 10.94 9.94 2.61
CA GLN A 187 9.88 10.46 1.76
C GLN A 187 8.54 10.47 2.50
N PRO A 188 7.64 11.40 2.17
CA PRO A 188 6.28 11.39 2.69
C PRO A 188 5.52 10.15 2.20
N PHE A 189 4.80 9.51 3.10
CA PHE A 189 4.00 8.31 2.83
C PHE A 189 2.71 8.34 3.64
N HIS A 190 1.78 7.45 3.31
CA HIS A 190 0.65 7.10 4.15
C HIS A 190 0.58 5.58 4.34
N LEU A 191 -0.22 5.15 5.30
CA LEU A 191 -0.48 3.74 5.56
C LEU A 191 -1.88 3.37 5.08
N GLU A 192 -1.97 2.36 4.21
CA GLU A 192 -3.24 1.78 3.78
C GLU A 192 -3.53 0.53 4.61
N TYR A 193 -4.62 0.55 5.38
CA TYR A 193 -5.08 -0.64 6.08
C TYR A 193 -5.63 -1.69 5.11
N ILE A 194 -5.25 -2.95 5.31
CA ILE A 194 -5.75 -4.06 4.51
C ILE A 194 -6.97 -4.66 5.19
N TYR A 195 -8.14 -4.38 4.63
CA TYR A 195 -9.42 -4.85 5.15
C TYR A 195 -9.49 -6.37 5.23
N GLY A 196 -10.06 -6.89 6.33
CA GLY A 196 -10.14 -8.32 6.61
C GLY A 196 -8.84 -8.95 7.11
N SER A 197 -7.80 -8.14 7.41
CA SER A 197 -6.51 -8.62 7.89
C SER A 197 -6.42 -8.76 9.41
N ALA A 198 -7.40 -8.23 10.15
CA ALA A 198 -7.40 -8.27 11.60
C ALA A 198 -7.58 -9.71 12.11
N LEU A 199 -6.61 -10.21 12.86
CA LEU A 199 -6.54 -11.59 13.33
C LEU A 199 -6.20 -11.64 14.82
N LEU A 200 -6.93 -12.46 15.58
CA LEU A 200 -6.61 -12.82 16.96
C LEU A 200 -6.05 -14.23 17.00
N GLU A 201 -4.91 -14.41 17.64
CA GLU A 201 -4.28 -15.69 17.92
C GLU A 201 -4.10 -15.84 19.43
N ASN A 202 -4.51 -17.00 19.97
CA ASN A 202 -4.32 -17.40 21.36
C ASN A 202 -4.41 -18.92 21.48
N ASN A 203 -4.27 -19.47 22.68
CA ASN A 203 -4.38 -20.90 22.93
C ASN A 203 -5.83 -21.41 23.03
N GLY A 204 -6.81 -20.53 23.01
CA GLY A 204 -8.25 -20.83 23.04
C GLY A 204 -8.86 -20.77 21.65
N ILE A 205 -9.80 -19.85 21.45
CA ILE A 205 -10.55 -19.69 20.19
C ILE A 205 -9.66 -19.43 18.96
N GLY A 206 -8.47 -18.84 19.15
CA GLY A 206 -7.48 -18.54 18.12
C GLY A 206 -6.43 -19.62 17.89
N ALA A 207 -6.54 -20.81 18.50
CA ALA A 207 -5.50 -21.84 18.46
C ALA A 207 -5.27 -22.45 17.08
N ASP A 208 -6.28 -22.53 16.24
CA ASP A 208 -6.23 -23.17 14.91
C ASP A 208 -6.07 -22.13 13.78
N GLY A 209 -4.98 -21.35 13.84
CA GLY A 209 -4.65 -20.36 12.81
C GLY A 209 -5.34 -19.02 12.97
N GLY A 210 -5.84 -18.73 14.16
CA GLY A 210 -6.44 -17.47 14.53
C GLY A 210 -7.91 -17.32 14.18
N VAL A 211 -8.54 -16.29 14.73
CA VAL A 211 -9.91 -15.89 14.42
C VAL A 211 -9.92 -14.46 13.89
N THR A 212 -10.64 -14.25 12.79
CA THR A 212 -10.77 -12.91 12.16
C THR A 212 -11.58 -12.00 13.08
N LEU A 213 -11.06 -10.79 13.30
CA LEU A 213 -11.74 -9.71 14.00
C LEU A 213 -12.41 -8.75 13.02
N SER A 214 -13.35 -7.92 13.53
CA SER A 214 -13.97 -6.85 12.75
C SER A 214 -12.96 -5.78 12.37
N ASP A 215 -13.08 -5.21 11.16
CA ASP A 215 -12.31 -4.05 10.71
C ASP A 215 -12.61 -2.77 11.50
N ASP A 216 -13.63 -2.77 12.35
CA ASP A 216 -13.87 -1.69 13.33
C ASP A 216 -12.70 -1.50 14.29
N ILE A 217 -11.77 -2.48 14.37
CA ILE A 217 -10.54 -2.38 15.15
C ILE A 217 -9.66 -1.18 14.76
N VAL A 218 -9.77 -0.70 13.50
CA VAL A 218 -9.00 0.45 12.98
C VAL A 218 -9.88 1.66 12.61
N ALA A 219 -11.17 1.61 12.87
CA ALA A 219 -12.06 2.73 12.60
C ALA A 219 -11.72 3.92 13.51
N SER A 220 -11.69 5.15 12.95
CA SER A 220 -11.24 6.36 13.66
C SER A 220 -12.04 6.71 14.91
N GLU A 221 -13.30 6.28 15.00
CA GLU A 221 -14.20 6.46 16.15
C GLU A 221 -14.42 5.15 16.92
N SER A 222 -13.64 4.12 16.64
CA SER A 222 -13.82 2.81 17.24
C SER A 222 -13.49 2.84 18.72
N SER A 223 -14.40 2.33 19.50
CA SER A 223 -14.15 1.98 20.90
C SER A 223 -13.37 0.65 21.03
N GLY A 224 -12.83 0.14 19.93
CA GLY A 224 -12.18 -1.16 19.81
C GLY A 224 -13.14 -2.33 19.63
N VAL A 225 -12.58 -3.49 19.32
CA VAL A 225 -13.30 -4.76 19.16
C VAL A 225 -13.05 -5.66 20.37
N LEU A 226 -14.05 -6.43 20.76
CA LEU A 226 -13.89 -7.40 21.84
C LEU A 226 -12.89 -8.48 21.44
N ILE A 227 -11.98 -8.81 22.37
CA ILE A 227 -11.18 -10.01 22.32
C ILE A 227 -11.61 -10.97 23.44
N GLY A 228 -11.07 -12.15 23.50
CA GLY A 228 -11.35 -13.09 24.58
C GLY A 228 -10.63 -14.40 24.34
N TYR A 229 -10.65 -15.28 25.34
CA TYR A 229 -9.90 -16.53 25.25
C TYR A 229 -10.74 -17.67 24.64
N ASP A 230 -11.95 -17.90 25.17
CA ASP A 230 -12.83 -18.97 24.70
C ASP A 230 -13.81 -18.49 23.62
N GLU A 231 -14.18 -17.20 23.67
CA GLU A 231 -15.11 -16.51 22.75
C GLU A 231 -14.69 -15.05 22.64
N LEU A 232 -15.17 -14.33 21.61
CA LEU A 232 -14.94 -12.89 21.47
C LEU A 232 -15.90 -12.08 22.36
N ASP A 233 -15.91 -12.38 23.66
CA ASP A 233 -16.88 -11.85 24.65
C ASP A 233 -16.26 -10.86 25.66
N GLY A 234 -15.01 -10.47 25.45
CA GLY A 234 -14.28 -9.53 26.30
C GLY A 234 -13.68 -10.18 27.54
N LYS A 235 -13.72 -11.51 27.71
CA LYS A 235 -13.16 -12.20 28.86
C LYS A 235 -11.76 -12.71 28.58
N VAL A 236 -10.79 -12.19 29.31
CA VAL A 236 -9.38 -12.61 29.26
C VAL A 236 -8.93 -13.08 30.64
N PRO A 237 -8.81 -14.40 30.84
CA PRO A 237 -8.28 -14.96 32.10
C PRO A 237 -6.85 -14.49 32.34
N GLY A 238 -6.41 -14.56 33.58
CA GLY A 238 -5.07 -14.13 33.98
C GLY A 238 -4.01 -15.19 33.72
N GLY A 239 -2.82 -14.75 33.32
CA GLY A 239 -1.65 -15.58 33.10
C GLY A 239 -1.26 -15.80 31.65
N TYR A 240 -0.02 -16.20 31.42
CA TYR A 240 0.61 -16.33 30.09
C TYR A 240 -0.14 -17.29 29.15
N GLU A 241 -0.76 -18.33 29.69
CA GLU A 241 -1.53 -19.32 28.91
C GLU A 241 -2.69 -18.66 28.15
N TYR A 242 -3.23 -17.56 28.68
CA TYR A 242 -4.41 -16.86 28.18
C TYR A 242 -4.08 -15.59 27.42
N ALA A 243 -2.80 -15.37 27.13
CA ALA A 243 -2.35 -14.21 26.36
C ALA A 243 -2.90 -14.23 24.93
N ASN A 244 -3.15 -13.04 24.41
CA ASN A 244 -3.69 -12.84 23.07
C ASN A 244 -2.69 -12.05 22.21
N TYR A 245 -2.56 -12.44 20.96
CA TYR A 245 -1.84 -11.69 19.92
C TYR A 245 -2.86 -11.19 18.89
N VAL A 246 -2.91 -9.90 18.70
CA VAL A 246 -3.78 -9.30 17.70
C VAL A 246 -2.92 -8.65 16.63
N THR A 247 -3.17 -9.01 15.39
CA THR A 247 -2.39 -8.57 14.24
C THR A 247 -3.29 -7.90 13.22
N VAL A 248 -2.83 -6.79 12.65
CA VAL A 248 -3.42 -6.13 11.49
C VAL A 248 -2.36 -5.93 10.42
N MET A 249 -2.77 -5.75 9.16
CA MET A 249 -1.85 -5.52 8.05
C MET A 249 -2.06 -4.14 7.45
N VAL A 250 -0.95 -3.46 7.16
CA VAL A 250 -0.93 -2.19 6.42
C VAL A 250 0.03 -2.29 5.24
N LYS A 251 -0.21 -1.45 4.22
CA LYS A 251 0.69 -1.21 3.10
C LYS A 251 1.24 0.20 3.22
N VAL A 252 2.54 0.36 2.97
CA VAL A 252 3.18 1.68 2.86
C VAL A 252 3.06 2.16 1.43
N VAL A 253 2.56 3.39 1.25
CA VAL A 253 2.42 4.03 -0.06
C VAL A 253 3.07 5.41 -0.02
N TYR A 254 4.15 5.58 -0.80
CA TYR A 254 4.84 6.86 -0.91
C TYR A 254 4.08 7.82 -1.81
N HIS A 255 4.22 9.11 -1.51
CA HIS A 255 3.69 10.19 -2.33
C HIS A 255 4.81 10.81 -3.15
N TYR A 256 4.62 10.82 -4.48
CA TYR A 256 5.55 11.42 -5.42
C TYR A 256 4.89 12.60 -6.14
N SER A 257 5.62 13.71 -6.22
CA SER A 257 5.20 14.90 -6.95
C SER A 257 6.12 15.12 -8.14
N PHE A 258 5.55 15.17 -9.34
CA PHE A 258 6.28 15.46 -10.56
C PHE A 258 5.37 16.17 -11.55
N THR A 259 5.94 16.91 -12.50
CA THR A 259 5.21 17.44 -13.63
C THR A 259 5.40 16.54 -14.85
N LEU A 260 4.37 16.49 -15.67
CA LEU A 260 4.37 15.74 -16.92
C LEU A 260 3.79 16.61 -18.04
N ASP A 261 4.48 16.66 -19.18
CA ASP A 261 3.97 17.30 -20.38
C ASP A 261 4.18 16.41 -21.61
N THR A 262 3.25 16.48 -22.58
CA THR A 262 3.35 15.75 -23.83
C THR A 262 3.22 16.75 -24.98
N GLN A 263 4.14 16.68 -25.93
CA GLN A 263 4.23 17.58 -27.05
C GLN A 263 4.45 16.81 -28.35
N VAL A 264 4.15 17.46 -29.46
CA VAL A 264 4.34 16.94 -30.81
C VAL A 264 4.97 17.99 -31.72
N ARG A 265 5.74 17.55 -32.69
CA ARG A 265 6.17 18.37 -33.82
C ARG A 265 6.11 17.59 -35.13
N SER A 266 5.92 18.25 -36.23
CA SER A 266 5.98 17.65 -37.56
C SER A 266 7.41 17.63 -38.06
N VAL A 267 7.87 16.47 -38.54
CA VAL A 267 9.23 16.30 -39.05
C VAL A 267 9.33 16.96 -40.44
N GLY A 268 10.29 17.90 -40.61
CA GLY A 268 10.55 18.55 -41.88
C GLY A 268 9.64 19.70 -42.20
N SER A 269 8.83 20.21 -41.26
CA SER A 269 8.09 21.46 -41.39
C SER A 269 9.00 22.67 -41.17
N GLU A 270 8.59 23.86 -41.66
CA GLU A 270 9.31 25.14 -41.39
C GLU A 270 9.26 25.51 -39.90
N ASP A 271 8.20 25.11 -39.18
CA ASP A 271 8.05 25.23 -37.72
C ASP A 271 8.47 23.95 -37.04
N ASP A 272 9.68 23.93 -36.52
CA ASP A 272 10.29 22.80 -35.77
C ASP A 272 10.04 22.91 -34.25
N SER A 273 9.12 23.77 -33.83
CA SER A 273 8.81 23.98 -32.43
C SER A 273 7.95 22.85 -31.87
N TRP A 274 8.20 22.48 -30.59
CA TRP A 274 7.36 21.57 -29.85
C TRP A 274 6.04 22.25 -29.44
N GLN A 275 4.92 21.61 -29.74
CA GLN A 275 3.57 22.14 -29.51
C GLN A 275 2.65 21.11 -28.88
N LYS A 276 1.53 21.59 -28.32
CA LYS A 276 0.45 20.70 -27.85
C LYS A 276 -0.34 20.08 -28.98
N GLU A 277 -0.40 20.76 -30.11
CA GLU A 277 -1.08 20.28 -31.29
C GLU A 277 -0.25 20.63 -32.53
N SER A 278 -0.18 19.71 -33.48
CA SER A 278 0.47 19.88 -34.78
C SER A 278 -0.41 19.31 -35.87
N ALA A 279 -0.26 19.85 -37.09
CA ALA A 279 -0.94 19.30 -38.29
C ALA A 279 -0.03 18.31 -39.01
N ALA A 280 -0.61 17.25 -39.56
CA ALA A 280 0.09 16.26 -40.38
C ALA A 280 -0.84 15.68 -41.46
N GLU A 281 -0.28 15.18 -42.55
CA GLU A 281 -1.00 14.42 -43.57
C GLU A 281 -0.87 12.90 -43.34
N ILE A 282 -1.75 12.16 -44.01
CA ILE A 282 -1.65 10.69 -43.99
C ILE A 282 -0.36 10.29 -44.72
N GLY A 283 0.49 9.52 -44.04
CA GLY A 283 1.81 9.12 -44.49
C GLY A 283 2.96 9.91 -43.88
N ASP A 284 2.69 11.05 -43.29
CA ASP A 284 3.68 11.90 -42.63
C ASP A 284 4.20 11.25 -41.35
N THR A 285 5.37 11.72 -40.97
CA THR A 285 6.03 11.35 -39.74
C THR A 285 5.97 12.53 -38.75
N VAL A 286 5.57 12.27 -37.55
CA VAL A 286 5.58 13.22 -36.44
C VAL A 286 6.55 12.72 -35.36
N GLU A 287 7.16 13.68 -34.64
CA GLU A 287 7.96 13.38 -33.48
C GLU A 287 7.15 13.73 -32.21
N LEU A 288 7.13 12.83 -31.27
CA LEU A 288 6.43 12.97 -29.99
C LEU A 288 7.46 13.09 -28.87
N GLN A 289 7.17 13.94 -27.89
CA GLN A 289 7.99 14.18 -26.71
C GLN A 289 7.16 14.07 -25.46
N ILE A 290 7.65 13.31 -24.48
CA ILE A 290 7.12 13.27 -23.11
C ILE A 290 8.19 13.90 -22.22
N ILE A 291 7.81 14.93 -21.47
CA ILE A 291 8.66 15.66 -20.55
C ILE A 291 8.26 15.30 -19.14
N TYR A 292 9.22 14.82 -18.37
CA TYR A 292 9.09 14.53 -16.96
C TYR A 292 9.99 15.46 -16.16
N GLU A 293 9.51 15.97 -15.02
CA GLU A 293 10.31 16.79 -14.09
C GLU A 293 9.95 16.41 -12.65
N ASN A 294 10.96 16.00 -11.88
CA ASN A 294 10.82 15.75 -10.46
C ASN A 294 10.62 17.06 -9.69
N THR A 295 9.46 17.26 -9.07
CA THR A 295 9.14 18.45 -8.27
C THR A 295 9.25 18.22 -6.77
N ASP A 296 9.59 17.01 -6.33
CA ASP A 296 9.93 16.74 -4.93
C ASP A 296 11.31 17.29 -4.58
N ASP A 297 11.62 17.37 -3.30
CA ASP A 297 12.92 17.75 -2.76
C ASP A 297 13.86 16.55 -2.53
N PHE A 298 13.44 15.34 -2.91
CA PHE A 298 14.21 14.10 -2.85
C PHE A 298 14.34 13.41 -4.21
N THR A 299 15.18 12.37 -4.29
CA THR A 299 15.38 11.60 -5.51
C THR A 299 14.25 10.62 -5.76
N GLN A 300 13.61 10.72 -6.92
CA GLN A 300 12.65 9.75 -7.41
C GLN A 300 13.41 8.67 -8.21
N LYS A 301 13.15 7.40 -7.89
CA LYS A 301 13.78 6.23 -8.52
C LYS A 301 12.79 5.49 -9.39
N ASP A 302 13.31 4.71 -10.34
CA ASP A 302 12.49 3.83 -11.19
C ASP A 302 11.35 4.57 -11.90
N VAL A 303 11.66 5.76 -12.44
CA VAL A 303 10.71 6.56 -13.21
C VAL A 303 10.36 5.84 -14.51
N ILE A 304 9.10 5.47 -14.69
CA ILE A 304 8.64 4.79 -15.89
C ILE A 304 7.86 5.77 -16.76
N VAL A 305 8.24 5.86 -18.05
CA VAL A 305 7.55 6.70 -19.05
C VAL A 305 6.96 5.79 -20.13
N ARG A 306 5.71 6.10 -20.51
CA ARG A 306 4.94 5.35 -21.51
C ARG A 306 4.15 6.29 -22.40
N SER A 307 4.00 5.91 -23.67
CA SER A 307 3.08 6.53 -24.62
C SER A 307 1.94 5.58 -24.99
N VAL A 308 0.74 6.09 -25.11
CA VAL A 308 -0.43 5.36 -25.61
C VAL A 308 -0.84 6.01 -26.94
N LEU A 309 -0.41 5.41 -28.04
CA LEU A 309 -0.70 5.86 -29.38
C LEU A 309 -2.15 5.51 -29.77
N PRO A 310 -2.86 6.41 -30.48
CA PRO A 310 -4.13 6.08 -31.10
C PRO A 310 -3.90 5.15 -32.31
N GLU A 311 -4.93 4.45 -32.74
CA GLU A 311 -4.89 3.45 -33.81
C GLU A 311 -4.26 3.97 -35.13
N ASN A 312 -4.42 5.27 -35.40
CA ASN A 312 -3.94 5.93 -36.62
C ASN A 312 -2.52 6.54 -36.50
N LEU A 313 -1.79 6.24 -35.42
CA LEU A 313 -0.38 6.52 -35.28
C LEU A 313 0.39 5.22 -35.09
N GLU A 314 1.30 4.93 -36.01
CA GLU A 314 2.20 3.76 -35.91
C GLU A 314 3.58 4.21 -35.44
N TYR A 315 4.05 3.61 -34.33
CA TYR A 315 5.40 3.85 -33.83
C TYR A 315 6.45 3.41 -34.87
N VAL A 316 7.49 4.23 -35.04
CA VAL A 316 8.65 3.88 -35.84
C VAL A 316 9.70 3.21 -34.94
N ALA A 317 9.90 1.92 -35.14
CA ALA A 317 10.78 1.11 -34.31
C ALA A 317 12.21 1.65 -34.25
N GLY A 318 12.85 1.56 -33.06
CA GLY A 318 14.23 2.00 -32.86
C GLY A 318 14.44 3.51 -32.90
N THR A 319 13.39 4.31 -32.63
CA THR A 319 13.51 5.78 -32.64
C THR A 319 13.43 6.42 -31.24
N THR A 320 13.30 5.62 -30.18
CA THR A 320 13.17 6.15 -28.82
C THR A 320 14.49 6.70 -28.31
N MET A 321 14.49 8.00 -27.98
CA MET A 321 15.64 8.73 -27.45
C MET A 321 15.35 9.28 -26.06
N LEU A 322 16.30 9.15 -25.15
CA LEU A 322 16.28 9.76 -23.81
C LEU A 322 17.24 10.93 -23.75
N TYR A 323 16.75 12.10 -23.38
CA TYR A 323 17.55 13.30 -23.09
C TYR A 323 17.40 13.65 -21.62
N ASN A 324 18.51 13.85 -20.94
CA ASN A 324 18.59 14.32 -19.55
C ASN A 324 19.97 14.92 -19.28
N THR A 325 20.27 15.27 -18.04
CA THR A 325 21.56 15.84 -17.65
C THR A 325 22.76 14.92 -18.02
N ASN A 326 22.57 13.60 -17.95
CA ASN A 326 23.64 12.62 -18.27
C ASN A 326 23.76 12.39 -19.78
N HIS A 327 22.71 12.65 -20.53
CA HIS A 327 22.64 12.45 -21.99
C HIS A 327 22.05 13.70 -22.67
N PRO A 328 22.78 14.84 -22.65
CA PRO A 328 22.28 16.09 -23.22
C PRO A 328 22.12 16.04 -24.75
N ASP A 329 22.91 15.23 -25.42
CA ASP A 329 22.86 15.00 -26.86
C ASP A 329 21.90 13.87 -27.27
N GLY A 330 21.27 13.22 -26.27
CA GLY A 330 20.36 12.10 -26.45
C GLY A 330 21.02 10.74 -26.43
N LEU A 331 20.37 9.78 -25.78
CA LEU A 331 20.71 8.37 -25.76
C LEU A 331 19.63 7.58 -26.51
N LEU A 332 20.03 6.91 -27.59
CA LEU A 332 19.15 5.96 -28.26
C LEU A 332 18.93 4.75 -27.37
N LEU A 333 17.67 4.45 -27.06
CA LEU A 333 17.30 3.29 -26.24
C LEU A 333 17.08 2.07 -27.11
N ASP A 334 17.71 0.94 -26.74
CA ASP A 334 17.57 -0.34 -27.44
C ASP A 334 16.29 -1.05 -27.01
N THR A 335 15.14 -0.33 -27.08
CA THR A 335 13.82 -0.87 -26.74
C THR A 335 12.71 -0.04 -27.36
N ASP A 336 11.64 -0.72 -27.79
CA ASP A 336 10.41 -0.13 -28.31
C ASP A 336 9.30 -0.10 -27.24
N ALA A 337 9.62 -0.45 -25.98
CA ALA A 337 8.66 -0.59 -24.90
C ALA A 337 7.94 0.72 -24.51
N VAL A 338 8.42 1.89 -25.00
CA VAL A 338 7.76 3.19 -24.76
C VAL A 338 6.29 3.20 -25.18
N VAL A 339 5.92 2.44 -26.21
CA VAL A 339 4.53 2.31 -26.71
C VAL A 339 3.81 1.04 -26.23
N ASP A 340 4.46 0.24 -25.39
CA ASP A 340 3.92 -1.00 -24.84
C ASP A 340 3.79 -0.91 -23.31
N ASN A 341 4.74 -1.45 -22.57
CA ASN A 341 4.72 -1.48 -21.09
C ASN A 341 5.34 -0.25 -20.44
N GLY A 342 6.00 0.60 -21.23
CA GLY A 342 6.78 1.74 -20.75
C GLY A 342 8.26 1.40 -20.57
N ILE A 343 9.06 2.44 -20.40
CA ILE A 343 10.51 2.36 -20.21
C ILE A 343 10.89 2.96 -18.87
N ASN A 344 11.75 2.28 -18.11
CA ASN A 344 12.38 2.84 -16.93
C ASN A 344 13.51 3.78 -17.40
N ILE A 345 13.35 5.07 -17.12
CA ILE A 345 14.33 6.12 -17.49
C ILE A 345 15.33 6.42 -16.38
N GLY A 346 15.26 5.71 -15.24
CA GLY A 346 16.22 5.79 -14.14
C GLY A 346 15.76 6.66 -12.97
N ALA A 347 16.72 7.30 -12.31
CA ALA A 347 16.50 8.11 -11.12
C ALA A 347 16.76 9.60 -11.40
N TYR A 348 15.96 10.46 -10.78
CA TYR A 348 15.99 11.91 -10.96
C TYR A 348 16.01 12.61 -9.60
N THR A 349 17.06 13.37 -9.33
CA THR A 349 17.16 14.20 -8.13
C THR A 349 16.17 15.36 -8.19
N ALA A 350 15.98 16.04 -7.07
CA ALA A 350 15.13 17.23 -6.95
C ALA A 350 15.35 18.24 -8.11
N GLY A 351 14.28 18.66 -8.78
CA GLY A 351 14.30 19.61 -9.89
C GLY A 351 14.93 19.08 -11.20
N SER A 352 15.29 17.79 -11.27
CA SER A 352 15.83 17.19 -12.49
C SER A 352 14.73 16.76 -13.44
N ASN A 353 15.01 16.82 -14.74
CA ASN A 353 14.05 16.50 -15.79
C ASN A 353 14.59 15.49 -16.81
N ALA A 354 13.67 14.95 -17.60
CA ALA A 354 13.95 14.08 -18.72
C ALA A 354 12.98 14.35 -19.88
N TYR A 355 13.47 14.14 -21.11
CA TYR A 355 12.67 14.18 -22.33
C TYR A 355 12.78 12.81 -23.02
N VAL A 356 11.67 12.14 -23.17
CA VAL A 356 11.57 10.91 -23.97
C VAL A 356 10.98 11.28 -25.31
N ARG A 357 11.73 11.08 -26.40
CA ARG A 357 11.32 11.39 -27.77
C ARG A 357 11.27 10.14 -28.59
N PHE A 358 10.31 10.08 -29.51
CA PHE A 358 10.22 9.01 -30.49
C PHE A 358 9.39 9.46 -31.69
N THR A 359 9.48 8.69 -32.78
CA THR A 359 8.83 8.99 -34.03
C THR A 359 7.62 8.10 -34.23
N ALA A 360 6.54 8.67 -34.78
CA ALA A 360 5.35 7.91 -35.20
C ALA A 360 4.90 8.35 -36.59
N ARG A 361 4.33 7.44 -37.36
CA ARG A 361 3.78 7.67 -38.69
C ARG A 361 2.27 7.75 -38.63
N VAL A 362 1.71 8.74 -39.32
CA VAL A 362 0.26 8.86 -39.52
C VAL A 362 -0.21 7.86 -40.56
N VAL A 363 -1.13 6.99 -40.17
CA VAL A 363 -1.70 5.97 -41.05
C VAL A 363 -3.22 6.11 -41.14
N ASN A 364 -3.81 5.65 -42.25
CA ASN A 364 -5.25 5.63 -42.42
C ASN A 364 -5.84 4.26 -42.07
N LYS A 365 -6.22 4.09 -40.79
CA LYS A 365 -6.99 2.93 -40.31
C LYS A 365 -8.42 3.41 -40.03
N ASN A 366 -9.24 3.54 -41.08
CA ASN A 366 -10.63 3.98 -40.97
C ASN A 366 -10.84 5.43 -40.48
N LEU A 367 -9.93 6.35 -40.80
CA LEU A 367 -10.15 7.76 -40.54
C LEU A 367 -11.41 8.26 -41.25
N ALA A 368 -12.24 9.02 -40.56
CA ALA A 368 -13.40 9.68 -41.18
C ALA A 368 -12.97 10.67 -42.30
N TRP A 369 -13.81 10.87 -43.30
CA TRP A 369 -13.57 11.95 -44.28
C TRP A 369 -13.66 13.31 -43.62
N GLY A 370 -12.71 14.17 -43.91
CA GLY A 370 -12.59 15.49 -43.33
C GLY A 370 -11.52 15.59 -42.25
N SER A 371 -11.71 16.48 -41.30
CA SER A 371 -10.76 16.72 -40.21
C SER A 371 -10.89 15.67 -39.10
N ASN A 372 -9.76 15.15 -38.67
CA ASN A 372 -9.63 14.18 -37.54
C ASN A 372 -8.59 14.73 -36.59
N THR A 373 -8.75 14.44 -35.28
CA THR A 373 -7.73 14.70 -34.28
C THR A 373 -7.27 13.38 -33.67
N LEU A 374 -6.00 13.05 -33.83
CA LEU A 374 -5.36 11.91 -33.23
C LEU A 374 -4.76 12.34 -31.88
N VAL A 375 -5.11 11.67 -30.80
CA VAL A 375 -4.65 12.03 -29.46
C VAL A 375 -3.65 10.98 -28.95
N ASN A 376 -2.43 11.41 -28.73
CA ASN A 376 -1.39 10.64 -28.07
C ASN A 376 -1.37 10.96 -26.58
N TRP A 377 -1.46 9.96 -25.71
CA TRP A 377 -1.33 10.11 -24.27
C TRP A 377 0.07 9.73 -23.81
N GLY A 378 0.78 10.71 -23.24
CA GLY A 378 2.00 10.47 -22.48
C GLY A 378 1.67 10.17 -21.02
N ARG A 379 2.32 9.17 -20.45
CA ARG A 379 2.17 8.77 -19.04
C ARG A 379 3.54 8.69 -18.39
N ALA A 380 3.59 9.02 -17.10
CA ALA A 380 4.73 8.68 -16.26
C ALA A 380 4.23 8.12 -14.94
N SER A 381 5.02 7.22 -14.35
CA SER A 381 4.78 6.69 -13.01
C SER A 381 6.06 6.62 -12.20
N VAL A 382 5.93 6.88 -10.89
CA VAL A 382 6.95 6.70 -9.86
C VAL A 382 6.26 6.02 -8.69
N GLY A 383 6.72 4.83 -8.30
CA GLY A 383 5.98 3.98 -7.40
C GLY A 383 4.54 3.75 -7.91
N GLU A 384 3.55 4.03 -7.07
CA GLU A 384 2.13 3.93 -7.44
C GLU A 384 1.54 5.24 -7.99
N THR A 385 2.27 6.35 -7.93
CA THR A 385 1.82 7.63 -8.47
C THR A 385 1.90 7.64 -9.99
N VAL A 386 0.77 7.88 -10.66
CA VAL A 386 0.65 7.92 -12.13
C VAL A 386 0.08 9.26 -12.57
N GLN A 387 0.73 9.92 -13.53
CA GLN A 387 0.19 11.09 -14.23
C GLN A 387 0.10 10.83 -15.73
N GLN A 388 -0.80 11.55 -16.41
CA GLN A 388 -0.93 11.51 -17.85
C GLN A 388 -1.27 12.88 -18.44
N THR A 389 -0.71 13.16 -19.61
CA THR A 389 -1.01 14.34 -20.43
C THR A 389 -1.12 13.92 -21.89
N TYR A 390 -1.54 14.82 -22.76
CA TYR A 390 -1.71 14.49 -24.17
C TYR A 390 -1.11 15.53 -25.12
N ALA A 391 -0.89 15.08 -26.36
CA ALA A 391 -0.67 15.94 -27.52
C ALA A 391 -1.60 15.52 -28.66
N GLY A 392 -2.08 16.48 -29.44
CA GLY A 392 -3.00 16.31 -30.54
C GLY A 392 -2.30 16.37 -31.92
N ILE A 393 -2.71 15.55 -32.86
CA ILE A 393 -2.30 15.64 -34.25
C ILE A 393 -3.56 15.83 -35.12
N ALA A 394 -3.68 17.00 -35.75
CA ALA A 394 -4.76 17.31 -36.67
C ALA A 394 -4.44 16.67 -38.04
N VAL A 395 -5.29 15.77 -38.49
CA VAL A 395 -5.11 15.05 -39.76
C VAL A 395 -6.30 15.27 -40.67
N GLN A 396 -6.03 15.75 -41.91
CA GLN A 396 -7.05 15.90 -42.93
C GLN A 396 -7.13 14.66 -43.81
N ASN A 397 -8.27 13.95 -43.78
CA ASN A 397 -8.53 12.81 -44.67
C ASN A 397 -9.43 13.27 -45.83
N ASN A 398 -8.82 13.59 -46.96
CA ASN A 398 -9.54 14.08 -48.13
C ASN A 398 -10.18 12.94 -48.91
N ALA A 399 -11.44 13.10 -49.32
CA ALA A 399 -12.11 12.17 -50.23
C ALA A 399 -11.32 12.01 -51.49
N PRO A 400 -11.09 10.78 -52.00
CA PRO A 400 -10.41 10.56 -53.27
C PRO A 400 -11.07 11.36 -54.41
N PHE A 401 -10.27 12.03 -55.21
CA PHE A 401 -10.75 12.91 -56.31
C PHE A 401 -11.75 12.22 -57.24
N PHE A 402 -11.60 10.93 -57.49
CA PHE A 402 -12.54 10.16 -58.29
C PHE A 402 -13.93 10.01 -57.66
N ILE A 403 -14.06 9.98 -56.33
CA ILE A 403 -15.35 9.95 -55.61
C ILE A 403 -16.06 11.29 -55.84
N ILE A 404 -15.33 12.40 -55.75
CA ILE A 404 -15.88 13.73 -56.06
C ILE A 404 -16.39 13.79 -57.49
N ILE A 405 -15.61 13.29 -58.45
CA ILE A 405 -16.02 13.19 -59.86
C ILE A 405 -17.28 12.33 -60.02
N ILE A 406 -17.36 11.17 -59.39
CA ILE A 406 -18.53 10.31 -59.41
C ILE A 406 -19.77 11.05 -58.89
N ILE A 407 -19.65 11.71 -57.74
CA ILE A 407 -20.75 12.49 -57.16
C ILE A 407 -21.20 13.58 -58.10
N LEU A 408 -20.27 14.35 -58.71
CA LEU A 408 -20.59 15.36 -59.70
C LEU A 408 -21.26 14.82 -60.94
N LEU A 409 -20.81 13.64 -61.44
CA LEU A 409 -21.44 12.95 -62.57
C LEU A 409 -22.86 12.52 -62.24
N VAL A 410 -23.09 11.92 -61.06
CA VAL A 410 -24.42 11.52 -60.61
C VAL A 410 -25.35 12.73 -60.50
N VAL A 411 -24.90 13.83 -59.95
CA VAL A 411 -25.67 15.08 -59.84
C VAL A 411 -25.99 15.63 -61.25
N ALA A 412 -25.02 15.59 -62.18
CA ALA A 412 -25.23 16.05 -63.57
C ALA A 412 -26.25 15.15 -64.30
N ILE A 413 -26.19 13.82 -64.12
CA ILE A 413 -27.16 12.84 -64.72
C ILE A 413 -28.57 13.11 -64.15
N LEU A 414 -28.68 13.23 -62.82
CA LEU A 414 -29.98 13.49 -62.19
C LEU A 414 -30.58 14.81 -62.61
N SER A 415 -29.80 15.88 -62.71
CA SER A 415 -30.25 17.22 -63.15
C SER A 415 -30.59 17.22 -64.66
N GLY A 416 -29.78 16.56 -65.47
CA GLY A 416 -30.05 16.37 -66.90
C GLY A 416 -31.32 15.54 -67.16
N GLY A 417 -31.50 14.49 -66.41
CA GLY A 417 -32.73 13.65 -66.44
C GLY A 417 -33.98 14.40 -66.04
N ALA A 418 -33.90 15.24 -64.97
CA ALA A 418 -34.99 16.08 -64.52
C ALA A 418 -35.40 17.13 -65.61
N THR A 419 -34.41 17.77 -66.25
CA THR A 419 -34.62 18.72 -67.32
C THR A 419 -35.24 18.09 -68.58
N LEU A 420 -34.83 16.86 -68.92
CA LEU A 420 -35.40 16.12 -70.03
C LEU A 420 -36.86 15.74 -69.76
N VAL A 421 -37.19 15.25 -68.58
CA VAL A 421 -38.57 14.94 -68.19
C VAL A 421 -39.45 16.18 -68.17
N LEU A 422 -38.93 17.33 -67.75
CA LEU A 422 -39.65 18.62 -67.78
C LEU A 422 -39.92 19.07 -69.22
N ARG A 423 -38.93 18.95 -70.10
CA ARG A 423 -39.08 19.27 -71.54
C ARG A 423 -40.09 18.33 -72.22
N LEU A 424 -40.07 17.06 -71.94
CA LEU A 424 -41.03 16.09 -72.47
C LEU A 424 -42.47 16.35 -71.96
N LYS A 425 -42.61 16.75 -70.67
CA LYS A 425 -43.93 17.16 -70.16
C LYS A 425 -44.46 18.42 -70.85
N ILE A 426 -43.61 19.45 -71.04
CA ILE A 426 -43.96 20.65 -71.74
C ILE A 426 -44.30 20.36 -73.18
N TYR A 427 -43.54 19.53 -73.89
CA TYR A 427 -43.81 19.10 -75.26
C TYR A 427 -45.15 18.40 -75.39
N ARG A 428 -45.47 17.40 -74.48
CA ARG A 428 -46.77 16.70 -74.46
C ARG A 428 -47.92 17.65 -74.17
N HIS A 429 -47.74 18.65 -73.29
CA HIS A 429 -48.79 19.64 -72.99
C HIS A 429 -49.09 20.52 -74.17
N LYS A 430 -48.08 20.91 -74.95
CA LYS A 430 -48.27 21.67 -76.24
C LYS A 430 -48.91 20.85 -77.32
N GLN A 431 -48.87 19.53 -77.34
CA GLN A 431 -49.55 18.69 -78.34
C GLN A 431 -51.04 18.43 -78.00
N HIS A 432 -51.44 18.58 -76.76
CA HIS A 432 -52.84 18.40 -76.34
C HIS A 432 -53.69 19.69 -76.44
N HIS A 433 -53.06 20.79 -76.84
CA HIS A 433 -53.73 22.11 -77.06
C HIS A 433 -53.62 22.59 -78.52
N LYS A 434 -53.33 21.69 -79.47
CA LYS A 434 -53.58 21.82 -80.88
C LYS A 434 -54.65 20.82 -81.30
#